data_bb73767780e221999cf0951f06c08040
#
_entry.id   bb73767780e221999cf0951f06c08040
#
_cell.length_a   1.000
_cell.length_b   1.000
_cell.length_c   1.000
_cell.angle_alpha   90.00
_cell.angle_beta   90.00
_cell.angle_gamma   90.00
#
_symmetry.space_group_name_H-M   'P 1'
#
loop_
_entity.id
_entity.type
_entity.pdbx_description
1 polymer ?
#
loop_
_entity_poly.entity_id
_entity_poly.type
_entity_poly.pdbx_seq_one_letter_code
_entity_poly.pdbx_strand_id
1 'polypeptide(L)'
;RFSSDKLIGIEQDFYGIVFLSTLESVLGKETEKEITEEGRKKELKYEYKMNKSVSYSALIDHIVDLLLDLNKSPEEVVNDLSKIFWTGQTPMRPGRKFERKELTGSQKLRFNKYVKRIWA
;
A
#
# COMPACT_ATOMS: atom_id res chain seq x y z
N ARG A 1 -2.05 3.00 -13.16
CA ARG A 1 -2.81 2.40 -14.25
C ARG A 1 -4.27 2.81 -14.18
N PHE A 2 -4.83 3.24 -15.30
CA PHE A 2 -6.21 3.69 -15.36
C PHE A 2 -7.09 2.66 -16.10
N SER A 3 -8.31 2.49 -15.62
CA SER A 3 -9.26 1.52 -16.15
C SER A 3 -10.05 2.03 -17.36
N SER A 4 -9.94 3.30 -17.70
CA SER A 4 -10.70 3.93 -18.77
C SER A 4 -9.82 4.84 -19.65
N ASP A 5 -10.14 4.90 -20.93
CA ASP A 5 -9.51 5.84 -21.89
C ASP A 5 -10.16 7.23 -21.86
N LYS A 6 -11.36 7.33 -21.30
CA LYS A 6 -12.08 8.59 -21.20
C LYS A 6 -11.53 9.47 -20.09
N LEU A 7 -11.45 10.78 -20.34
CA LEU A 7 -10.94 11.74 -19.35
C LEU A 7 -11.66 11.63 -18.01
N ILE A 8 -12.97 11.51 -17.99
CA ILE A 8 -13.77 11.36 -16.77
C ILE A 8 -13.36 10.10 -15.99
N GLY A 9 -13.18 8.97 -16.69
CA GLY A 9 -12.75 7.72 -16.06
C GLY A 9 -11.34 7.81 -15.49
N ILE A 10 -10.43 8.48 -16.19
CA ILE A 10 -9.06 8.72 -15.73
C ILE A 10 -9.07 9.60 -14.48
N GLU A 11 -9.85 10.67 -14.47
CA GLU A 11 -10.01 11.54 -13.31
C GLU A 11 -10.59 10.80 -12.10
N GLN A 12 -11.60 9.98 -12.29
CA GLN A 12 -12.18 9.16 -11.23
C GLN A 12 -11.16 8.23 -10.62
N ASP A 13 -10.39 7.51 -11.43
CA ASP A 13 -9.35 6.61 -10.95
C ASP A 13 -8.26 7.36 -10.19
N PHE A 14 -7.84 8.51 -10.70
CA PHE A 14 -6.86 9.37 -10.05
C PHE A 14 -7.33 9.82 -8.66
N TYR A 15 -8.52 10.37 -8.57
CA TYR A 15 -9.09 10.83 -7.30
C TYR A 15 -9.33 9.67 -6.33
N GLY A 16 -9.74 8.51 -6.84
CA GLY A 16 -9.88 7.31 -6.02
C GLY A 16 -8.56 6.88 -5.40
N ILE A 17 -7.48 6.87 -6.18
CA ILE A 17 -6.13 6.54 -5.70
C ILE A 17 -5.65 7.55 -4.65
N VAL A 18 -5.84 8.84 -4.90
CA VAL A 18 -5.48 9.92 -3.96
C VAL A 18 -6.25 9.77 -2.65
N PHE A 19 -7.54 9.51 -2.72
CA PHE A 19 -8.39 9.28 -1.55
C PHE A 19 -7.91 8.10 -0.71
N LEU A 20 -7.66 6.95 -1.35
CA LEU A 20 -7.19 5.75 -0.67
C LEU A 20 -5.81 5.96 -0.04
N SER A 21 -4.90 6.61 -0.74
CA SER A 21 -3.57 6.92 -0.22
C SER A 21 -3.62 7.86 1.00
N THR A 22 -4.49 8.85 0.95
CA THR A 22 -4.71 9.78 2.06
C THR A 22 -5.30 9.05 3.27
N LEU A 23 -6.31 8.23 3.04
CA LEU A 23 -6.95 7.45 4.09
C LEU A 23 -5.97 6.46 4.74
N GLU A 24 -5.16 5.78 3.95
CA GLU A 24 -4.11 4.89 4.44
C GLU A 24 -3.13 5.66 5.34
N SER A 25 -2.69 6.83 4.92
CA SER A 25 -1.77 7.66 5.69
C SER A 25 -2.37 8.12 7.02
N VAL A 26 -3.64 8.51 7.02
CA VAL A 26 -4.34 8.94 8.23
C VAL A 26 -4.50 7.77 9.21
N LEU A 27 -4.98 6.63 8.73
CA LEU A 27 -5.21 5.46 9.58
C LEU A 27 -3.91 4.84 10.09
N GLY A 28 -2.85 4.90 9.32
CA GLY A 28 -1.55 4.33 9.67
C GLY A 28 -0.69 5.21 10.56
N LYS A 29 -1.03 6.48 10.72
CA LYS A 29 -0.19 7.46 11.43
C LYS A 29 0.11 7.07 12.88
N GLU A 30 -0.89 6.64 13.62
CA GLU A 30 -0.72 6.22 15.00
C GLU A 30 0.11 4.94 15.09
N THR A 31 -0.15 3.97 14.23
CA THR A 31 0.61 2.73 14.16
C THR A 31 2.08 2.99 13.86
N GLU A 32 2.39 3.90 12.94
CA GLU A 32 3.78 4.29 12.67
C GLU A 32 4.47 4.89 13.90
N LYS A 33 3.78 5.72 14.66
CA LYS A 33 4.31 6.27 15.91
C LYS A 33 4.61 5.16 16.92
N GLU A 34 3.69 4.24 17.10
CA GLU A 34 3.86 3.10 18.01
C GLU A 34 5.05 2.22 17.61
N ILE A 35 5.19 1.93 16.31
CA ILE A 35 6.33 1.16 15.78
C ILE A 35 7.64 1.87 16.07
N THR A 36 7.71 3.19 15.84
CA THR A 36 8.91 3.99 16.10
C THR A 36 9.27 4.00 17.57
N GLU A 37 8.30 4.22 18.45
CA GLU A 37 8.50 4.25 19.90
C GLU A 37 8.97 2.90 20.43
N GLU A 38 8.36 1.81 20.01
CA GLU A 38 8.74 0.48 20.42
C GLU A 38 10.14 0.10 19.94
N GLY A 39 10.48 0.49 18.73
CA GLY A 39 11.83 0.33 18.18
C GLY A 39 12.89 1.05 19.02
N ARG A 40 12.59 2.26 19.50
CA ARG A 40 13.49 3.00 20.41
C ARG A 40 13.63 2.33 21.76
N LYS A 41 12.53 1.84 22.33
CA LYS A 41 12.55 1.12 23.62
C LYS A 41 13.37 -0.16 23.58
N LYS A 42 13.30 -0.88 22.46
CA LYS A 42 14.03 -2.14 22.26
C LYS A 42 15.46 -1.94 21.74
N GLU A 43 15.87 -0.71 21.49
CA GLU A 43 17.20 -0.37 20.93
C GLU A 43 17.54 -1.20 19.69
N LEU A 44 16.60 -1.30 18.75
CA LEU A 44 16.77 -2.07 17.54
C LEU A 44 17.83 -1.45 16.62
N LYS A 45 18.57 -2.31 15.93
CA LYS A 45 19.65 -1.89 15.00
C LYS A 45 19.12 -1.00 13.87
N TYR A 46 17.92 -1.23 13.39
CA TYR A 46 17.27 -0.48 12.32
C TYR A 46 15.95 0.10 12.79
N GLU A 47 15.58 1.25 12.24
CA GLU A 47 14.22 1.75 12.37
C GLU A 47 13.27 0.88 11.56
N TYR A 48 12.11 0.57 12.12
CA TYR A 48 11.05 -0.13 11.43
C TYR A 48 10.00 0.86 10.97
N LYS A 49 9.46 0.62 9.80
CA LYS A 49 8.33 1.38 9.27
C LYS A 49 7.23 0.47 8.77
N MET A 50 6.03 1.00 8.72
CA MET A 50 4.89 0.32 8.13
C MET A 50 5.14 0.07 6.65
N ASN A 51 4.88 -1.15 6.19
CA ASN A 51 4.99 -1.48 4.78
C ASN A 51 3.78 -0.92 4.03
N LYS A 52 4.00 0.06 3.18
CA LYS A 52 2.92 0.74 2.45
C LYS A 52 2.16 -0.18 1.49
N SER A 53 2.81 -1.15 0.89
CA SER A 53 2.13 -2.13 0.04
C SER A 53 1.15 -2.98 0.83
N VAL A 54 1.54 -3.43 2.02
CA VAL A 54 0.69 -4.22 2.90
C VAL A 54 -0.48 -3.37 3.43
N SER A 55 -0.21 -2.16 3.91
CA SER A 55 -1.24 -1.28 4.45
C SER A 55 -2.25 -0.85 3.40
N TYR A 56 -1.81 -0.52 2.20
CA TYR A 56 -2.68 -0.14 1.09
C TYR A 56 -3.57 -1.30 0.64
N SER A 57 -2.99 -2.50 0.49
CA SER A 57 -3.76 -3.70 0.14
C SER A 57 -4.78 -4.07 1.21
N ALA A 58 -4.40 -3.99 2.48
CA ALA A 58 -5.32 -4.24 3.58
C ALA A 58 -6.48 -3.24 3.60
N LEU A 59 -6.19 -1.96 3.33
CA LEU A 59 -7.22 -0.93 3.24
C LEU A 59 -8.21 -1.23 2.12
N ILE A 60 -7.73 -1.59 0.93
CA ILE A 60 -8.59 -1.93 -0.21
C ILE A 60 -9.51 -3.09 0.15
N ASP A 61 -8.99 -4.12 0.80
CA ASP A 61 -9.78 -5.30 1.20
C ASP A 61 -10.87 -4.97 2.22
N HIS A 62 -10.68 -3.94 3.04
CA HIS A 62 -11.59 -3.58 4.13
C HIS A 62 -12.38 -2.29 3.88
N ILE A 63 -12.18 -1.61 2.74
CA ILE A 63 -12.77 -0.29 2.50
C ILE A 63 -14.30 -0.31 2.46
N VAL A 64 -14.88 -1.38 1.92
CA VAL A 64 -16.34 -1.52 1.84
C VAL A 64 -16.95 -1.64 3.23
N ASP A 65 -16.35 -2.46 4.10
CA ASP A 65 -16.79 -2.63 5.48
C ASP A 65 -16.62 -1.33 6.28
N LEU A 66 -15.53 -0.61 6.03
CA LEU A 66 -15.26 0.67 6.71
C LEU A 66 -16.28 1.75 6.35
N LEU A 67 -16.62 1.89 5.07
CA LEU A 67 -17.49 2.96 4.58
C LEU A 67 -18.97 2.64 4.72
N LEU A 68 -19.36 1.39 4.54
CA LEU A 68 -20.77 0.97 4.49
C LEU A 68 -21.27 0.29 5.76
N ASP A 69 -20.37 -0.04 6.69
CA ASP A 69 -20.74 -0.68 7.97
C ASP A 69 -21.64 -1.92 7.81
N LEU A 70 -21.32 -2.77 6.81
CA LEU A 70 -22.17 -3.91 6.44
C LEU A 70 -22.07 -5.09 7.41
N ASN A 71 -20.84 -5.47 7.81
CA ASN A 71 -20.57 -6.66 8.61
C ASN A 71 -19.92 -6.34 9.96
N LYS A 72 -19.15 -5.27 10.02
CA LYS A 72 -18.40 -4.84 11.20
C LYS A 72 -18.57 -3.34 11.40
N SER A 73 -18.51 -2.90 12.64
CA SER A 73 -18.50 -1.46 12.94
C SER A 73 -17.20 -0.83 12.41
N PRO A 74 -17.21 0.47 12.05
CA PRO A 74 -15.98 1.16 11.62
C PRO A 74 -14.83 1.04 12.61
N GLU A 75 -15.11 1.06 13.90
CA GLU A 75 -14.09 0.91 14.95
C GLU A 75 -13.41 -0.46 14.91
N GLU A 76 -14.17 -1.52 14.73
CA GLU A 76 -13.63 -2.88 14.57
C GLU A 76 -12.75 -3.00 13.34
N VAL A 77 -13.18 -2.41 12.23
CA VAL A 77 -12.40 -2.41 10.97
C VAL A 77 -11.08 -1.66 11.17
N VAL A 78 -11.11 -0.50 11.80
CA VAL A 78 -9.90 0.28 12.09
C VAL A 78 -8.94 -0.49 13.01
N ASN A 79 -9.45 -1.19 14.01
CA ASN A 79 -8.64 -2.03 14.89
C ASN A 79 -7.98 -3.19 14.14
N ASP A 80 -8.72 -3.85 13.26
CA ASP A 80 -8.19 -4.93 12.42
C ASP A 80 -7.11 -4.42 11.46
N LEU A 81 -7.34 -3.26 10.85
CA LEU A 81 -6.35 -2.62 9.98
C LEU A 81 -5.08 -2.24 10.75
N SER A 82 -5.21 -1.70 11.95
CA SER A 82 -4.06 -1.37 12.80
C SER A 82 -3.21 -2.59 13.13
N LYS A 83 -3.82 -3.73 13.39
CA LYS A 83 -3.11 -4.99 13.61
C LYS A 83 -2.35 -5.44 12.38
N ILE A 84 -2.98 -5.35 11.20
CA ILE A 84 -2.33 -5.71 9.92
C ILE A 84 -1.15 -4.76 9.64
N PHE A 85 -1.33 -3.47 9.84
CA PHE A 85 -0.26 -2.48 9.67
C PHE A 85 0.92 -2.76 10.61
N TRP A 86 0.64 -3.11 11.85
CA TRP A 86 1.66 -3.46 12.84
C TRP A 86 2.47 -4.69 12.43
N THR A 87 1.80 -5.77 12.03
CA THR A 87 2.46 -7.01 11.63
C THR A 87 3.24 -6.89 10.33
N GLY A 88 2.85 -5.95 9.46
CA GLY A 88 3.50 -5.71 8.18
C GLY A 88 4.72 -4.79 8.24
N GLN A 89 5.23 -4.43 9.44
CA GLN A 89 6.37 -3.54 9.55
C GLN A 89 7.65 -4.12 8.93
N THR A 90 8.44 -3.25 8.30
CA THR A 90 9.69 -3.63 7.65
C THR A 90 10.87 -2.78 8.16
N PRO A 91 12.08 -3.39 8.30
CA PRO A 91 13.25 -2.63 8.71
C PRO A 91 13.72 -1.68 7.59
N MET A 92 14.04 -0.46 7.98
CA MET A 92 14.72 0.49 7.09
C MET A 92 16.21 0.29 7.19
N ARG A 93 16.84 -0.08 6.09
CA ARG A 93 18.29 -0.26 6.00
C ARG A 93 18.90 0.87 5.18
N PRO A 94 19.56 1.85 5.82
CA PRO A 94 20.17 2.96 5.08
C PRO A 94 21.23 2.46 4.10
N GLY A 95 21.31 3.09 2.94
CA GLY A 95 22.31 2.77 1.93
C GLY A 95 22.08 1.48 1.15
N ARG A 96 20.95 0.78 1.40
CA ARG A 96 20.59 -0.41 0.65
C ARG A 96 20.17 -0.04 -0.76
N LYS A 97 21.02 -0.38 -1.72
CA LYS A 97 20.72 -0.22 -3.16
C LYS A 97 20.78 -1.57 -3.83
N PHE A 98 19.78 -1.86 -4.62
CA PHE A 98 19.78 -3.01 -5.51
C PHE A 98 19.85 -2.52 -6.94
N GLU A 99 20.86 -2.99 -7.69
CA GLU A 99 20.90 -2.76 -9.12
C GLU A 99 19.77 -3.54 -9.78
N ARG A 100 18.97 -2.84 -10.57
CA ARG A 100 17.98 -3.50 -11.40
C ARG A 100 18.70 -4.15 -12.57
N LYS A 101 18.57 -5.47 -12.69
CA LYS A 101 19.06 -6.17 -13.86
C LYS A 101 18.29 -5.69 -15.08
N GLU A 102 19.02 -5.36 -16.14
CA GLU A 102 18.39 -5.06 -17.42
C GLU A 102 17.61 -6.28 -17.91
N LEU A 103 16.40 -6.04 -18.39
CA LEU A 103 15.59 -7.10 -18.97
C LEU A 103 16.24 -7.55 -20.27
N THR A 104 16.34 -8.87 -20.47
CA THR A 104 16.76 -9.44 -21.75
C THR A 104 15.74 -9.10 -22.84
N GLY A 105 16.16 -9.17 -24.12
CA GLY A 105 15.24 -8.89 -25.23
C GLY A 105 13.96 -9.72 -25.19
N SER A 106 14.05 -11.00 -24.81
CA SER A 106 12.87 -11.86 -24.66
C SER A 106 11.97 -11.47 -23.49
N GLN A 107 12.54 -11.02 -22.38
CA GLN A 107 11.76 -10.51 -21.25
C GLN A 107 11.05 -9.22 -21.58
N LYS A 108 11.70 -8.30 -22.28
CA LYS A 108 11.10 -7.06 -22.78
C LYS A 108 9.93 -7.35 -23.73
N LEU A 109 10.08 -8.32 -24.60
CA LEU A 109 9.03 -8.75 -25.52
C LEU A 109 7.83 -9.35 -24.79
N ARG A 110 8.06 -10.20 -23.79
CA ARG A 110 7.00 -10.77 -22.96
C ARG A 110 6.23 -9.68 -22.22
N PHE A 111 6.93 -8.74 -21.64
CA PHE A 111 6.32 -7.61 -20.95
C PHE A 111 5.44 -6.79 -21.90
N ASN A 112 5.95 -6.44 -23.09
CA ASN A 112 5.20 -5.69 -24.08
C ASN A 112 3.95 -6.44 -24.56
N LYS A 113 4.04 -7.75 -24.78
CA LYS A 113 2.88 -8.59 -25.15
C LYS A 113 1.84 -8.60 -24.02
N TYR A 114 2.26 -8.71 -22.78
CA TYR A 114 1.38 -8.69 -21.64
C TYR A 114 0.65 -7.35 -21.51
N VAL A 115 1.37 -6.26 -21.63
CA VAL A 115 0.81 -4.90 -21.57
C VAL A 115 -0.20 -4.69 -22.68
N LYS A 116 0.11 -5.11 -23.93
CA LYS A 116 -0.85 -5.01 -25.04
C LYS A 116 -2.14 -5.79 -24.80
N ARG A 117 -2.08 -6.96 -24.19
CA ARG A 117 -3.28 -7.74 -23.87
C ARG A 117 -4.17 -7.07 -22.84
N ILE A 118 -3.58 -6.33 -21.91
CA ILE A 118 -4.30 -5.63 -20.84
C ILE A 118 -4.91 -4.33 -21.36
N TRP A 119 -4.22 -3.65 -22.27
CA TRP A 119 -4.60 -2.33 -22.76
C TRP A 119 -5.37 -2.36 -24.09
N ALA A 120 -5.44 -3.49 -24.75
CA ALA A 120 -6.14 -3.66 -26.02
C ALA A 120 -7.67 -3.66 -25.85
#